data_e8890d17af2d3c62fda50f419f077574
#
_entry.id   e8890d17af2d3c62fda50f419f077574
#
_cell.length_a   1.000
_cell.length_b   1.000
_cell.length_c   1.000
_cell.angle_alpha   90.00
_cell.angle_beta   90.00
_cell.angle_gamma   90.00
#
_symmetry.space_group_name_H-M   'P 1'
#
loop_
_entity.id
_entity.type
_entity.pdbx_description
1 polymer ?
#
loop_
_entity_poly.entity_id
_entity_poly.type
_entity_poly.pdbx_seq_one_letter_code
_entity_poly.pdbx_strand_id
1 'polypeptide(L)'
;MPGRFAVKVCPDLLSRFSGNVKTVAVTGTNGKTTCSRMIEEAFSEAGLDYFANRSGANLMSGITTEFVMNATLFGRMKKEYAVIECDEAAARTVFGQLRPRVVVVTNLFRDQLDRYGEITHTLNNIIEGVSHSPDSLLCLNADDSLIASIPEHVPNKTVFFGINVPLEDGESTELSDAPHCIHCKTEYVYDYRTYGHLGGFRCPHCGYSRHAADYAVTDVLELRGNGSRVVMNNRGEKQLVDIN
;
A
#
# COMPACT_ATOMS: atom_id res chain seq x y z
N MET A 1 15.35 14.60 16.29
CA MET A 1 14.12 14.74 15.49
C MET A 1 13.00 15.23 16.42
N PRO A 2 12.28 16.31 16.08
CA PRO A 2 11.22 16.89 16.91
C PRO A 2 10.14 15.89 17.31
N GLY A 3 9.71 15.03 16.40
CA GLY A 3 8.68 14.02 16.66
C GLY A 3 9.05 12.99 17.71
N ARG A 4 10.32 12.63 17.84
CA ARG A 4 10.78 11.70 18.88
C ARG A 4 10.58 12.26 20.30
N PHE A 5 10.84 13.55 20.47
CA PHE A 5 10.56 14.26 21.72
C PHE A 5 9.04 14.44 21.90
N ALA A 6 8.35 14.85 20.83
CA ALA A 6 6.92 15.10 20.83
C ALA A 6 6.12 13.85 21.23
N VAL A 7 6.39 12.67 20.62
CA VAL A 7 5.73 11.39 20.98
C VAL A 7 6.03 10.98 22.42
N LYS A 8 7.21 11.30 22.96
CA LYS A 8 7.56 10.98 24.35
C LYS A 8 6.79 11.84 25.35
N VAL A 9 6.54 13.11 25.02
CA VAL A 9 5.82 14.08 25.89
C VAL A 9 4.31 13.98 25.71
N CYS A 10 3.85 13.74 24.48
CA CYS A 10 2.44 13.64 24.12
C CYS A 10 2.26 12.45 23.16
N PRO A 11 2.04 11.23 23.67
CA PRO A 11 1.95 10.02 22.83
C PRO A 11 0.81 10.04 21.81
N ASP A 12 -0.25 10.77 22.06
CA ASP A 12 -1.44 10.93 21.22
C ASP A 12 -1.39 12.18 20.30
N LEU A 13 -0.22 12.83 20.17
CA LEU A 13 -0.06 14.07 19.43
C LEU A 13 -0.47 13.92 17.95
N LEU A 14 -0.11 12.78 17.33
CA LEU A 14 -0.47 12.52 15.94
C LEU A 14 -1.99 12.51 15.74
N SER A 15 -2.74 11.90 16.66
CA SER A 15 -4.21 11.84 16.55
C SER A 15 -4.86 13.22 16.70
N ARG A 16 -4.25 14.12 17.46
CA ARG A 16 -4.74 15.50 17.62
C ARG A 16 -4.58 16.33 16.35
N PHE A 17 -3.51 16.07 15.58
CA PHE A 17 -3.25 16.80 14.33
C PHE A 17 -3.96 16.18 13.14
N SER A 18 -4.06 14.83 13.08
CA SER A 18 -4.55 14.10 11.91
C SER A 18 -6.06 14.32 11.66
N GLY A 19 -6.84 14.62 12.69
CA GLY A 19 -8.30 14.77 12.57
C GLY A 19 -8.79 15.81 11.56
N ASN A 20 -7.94 16.79 11.20
CA ASN A 20 -8.25 17.86 10.24
C ASN A 20 -7.47 17.73 8.92
N VAL A 21 -6.77 16.58 8.71
CA VAL A 21 -5.97 16.34 7.50
C VAL A 21 -6.49 15.10 6.78
N LYS A 22 -6.79 15.24 5.50
CA LYS A 22 -7.18 14.12 4.64
C LYS A 22 -5.91 13.38 4.21
N THR A 23 -5.63 12.25 4.84
CA THR A 23 -4.39 11.51 4.63
C THR A 23 -4.60 10.33 3.70
N VAL A 24 -3.69 10.18 2.73
CA VAL A 24 -3.44 8.92 2.01
C VAL A 24 -2.21 8.28 2.65
N ALA A 25 -2.36 7.08 3.17
CA ALA A 25 -1.25 6.29 3.70
C ALA A 25 -0.83 5.22 2.69
N VAL A 26 0.47 5.06 2.49
CA VAL A 26 1.05 4.03 1.61
C VAL A 26 1.91 3.10 2.45
N THR A 27 1.64 1.79 2.40
CA THR A 27 2.40 0.76 3.10
C THR A 27 2.64 -0.45 2.19
N GLY A 28 3.45 -1.41 2.63
CA GLY A 28 3.86 -2.59 1.87
C GLY A 28 5.37 -2.65 1.71
N THR A 29 5.94 -3.79 1.31
CA THR A 29 7.38 -4.01 1.32
C THR A 29 8.11 -3.17 0.27
N ASN A 30 7.68 -3.25 -0.99
CA ASN A 30 8.34 -2.57 -2.10
C ASN A 30 7.45 -1.51 -2.75
N GLY A 31 8.08 -0.48 -3.34
CA GLY A 31 7.39 0.53 -4.13
C GLY A 31 6.67 1.62 -3.32
N LYS A 32 6.73 1.64 -1.98
CA LYS A 32 6.10 2.68 -1.13
C LYS A 32 6.45 4.09 -1.58
N THR A 33 7.73 4.38 -1.69
CA THR A 33 8.23 5.72 -2.07
C THR A 33 7.81 6.11 -3.48
N THR A 34 7.86 5.18 -4.43
CA THR A 34 7.43 5.42 -5.81
C THR A 34 5.93 5.71 -5.86
N CYS A 35 5.13 4.88 -5.21
CA CYS A 35 3.68 5.07 -5.13
C CYS A 35 3.32 6.41 -4.45
N SER A 36 4.00 6.75 -3.34
CA SER A 36 3.79 8.03 -2.66
C SER A 36 4.10 9.21 -3.56
N ARG A 37 5.20 9.17 -4.32
CA ARG A 37 5.55 10.23 -5.28
C ARG A 37 4.53 10.37 -6.41
N MET A 38 4.02 9.26 -6.94
CA MET A 38 2.95 9.31 -7.96
C MET A 38 1.69 9.97 -7.42
N ILE A 39 1.32 9.70 -6.17
CA ILE A 39 0.18 10.35 -5.50
C ILE A 39 0.47 11.83 -5.24
N GLU A 40 1.70 12.18 -4.82
CA GLU A 40 2.12 13.56 -4.63
C GLU A 40 2.03 14.36 -5.93
N GLU A 41 2.48 13.78 -7.05
CA GLU A 41 2.38 14.40 -8.37
C GLU A 41 0.93 14.62 -8.78
N ALA A 42 0.08 13.60 -8.60
CA ALA A 42 -1.35 13.73 -8.87
C ALA A 42 -2.01 14.83 -8.01
N PHE A 43 -1.59 14.99 -6.74
CA PHE A 43 -2.06 16.08 -5.89
C PHE A 43 -1.58 17.45 -6.37
N SER A 44 -0.31 17.53 -6.81
CA SER A 44 0.27 18.74 -7.39
C SER A 44 -0.47 19.19 -8.65
N GLU A 45 -0.71 18.26 -9.59
CA GLU A 45 -1.45 18.51 -10.83
C GLU A 45 -2.92 18.93 -10.54
N ALA A 46 -3.52 18.37 -9.49
CA ALA A 46 -4.87 18.75 -9.05
C ALA A 46 -4.91 20.07 -8.27
N GLY A 47 -3.76 20.73 -8.03
CA GLY A 47 -3.66 21.96 -7.25
C GLY A 47 -3.98 21.79 -5.77
N LEU A 48 -3.86 20.59 -5.22
CA LEU A 48 -4.10 20.31 -3.82
C LEU A 48 -2.89 20.68 -2.96
N ASP A 49 -3.13 21.35 -1.85
CA ASP A 49 -2.09 21.76 -0.91
C ASP A 49 -1.82 20.65 0.11
N TYR A 50 -0.70 19.96 -0.04
CA TYR A 50 -0.36 18.78 0.75
C TYR A 50 1.04 18.84 1.37
N PHE A 51 1.32 17.93 2.29
CA PHE A 51 2.67 17.60 2.77
C PHE A 51 2.88 16.08 2.75
N ALA A 52 4.15 15.65 2.82
CA ALA A 52 4.54 14.25 2.81
C ALA A 52 5.76 14.01 3.69
N ASN A 53 5.89 12.80 4.26
CA ASN A 53 7.05 12.40 5.03
C ASN A 53 8.16 11.87 4.11
N ARG A 54 8.95 12.75 3.55
CA ARG A 54 10.09 12.40 2.69
C ARG A 54 11.23 11.76 3.49
N SER A 55 12.16 11.13 2.79
CA SER A 55 13.43 10.62 3.35
C SER A 55 13.31 9.41 4.29
N GLY A 56 12.37 8.49 4.05
CA GLY A 56 12.25 7.25 4.81
C GLY A 56 11.84 7.45 6.28
N ALA A 57 11.25 8.61 6.64
CA ALA A 57 10.72 8.88 7.98
C ALA A 57 9.34 8.21 8.16
N ASN A 58 9.27 6.89 7.93
CA ASN A 58 8.05 6.08 7.82
C ASN A 58 7.60 5.42 9.15
N LEU A 59 8.29 5.73 10.25
CA LEU A 59 7.92 5.29 11.60
C LEU A 59 7.15 6.39 12.34
N MET A 60 6.44 6.04 13.42
CA MET A 60 5.66 6.95 14.26
C MET A 60 6.35 8.30 14.52
N SER A 61 7.61 8.27 14.94
CA SER A 61 8.35 9.52 15.27
C SER A 61 8.65 10.40 14.06
N GLY A 62 8.89 9.77 12.89
CA GLY A 62 9.13 10.49 11.63
C GLY A 62 7.84 11.13 11.13
N ILE A 63 6.76 10.35 11.05
CA ILE A 63 5.43 10.83 10.66
C ILE A 63 4.97 11.96 11.56
N THR A 64 5.08 11.80 12.90
CA THR A 64 4.74 12.87 13.85
C THR A 64 5.60 14.12 13.64
N THR A 65 6.87 13.97 13.25
CA THR A 65 7.72 15.13 12.92
C THR A 65 7.11 15.95 11.79
N GLU A 66 6.66 15.31 10.71
CA GLU A 66 6.07 16.02 9.57
C GLU A 66 4.77 16.74 9.96
N PHE A 67 3.93 16.13 10.77
CA PHE A 67 2.73 16.80 11.28
C PHE A 67 3.08 18.01 12.14
N VAL A 68 4.06 17.91 13.04
CA VAL A 68 4.54 19.04 13.86
C VAL A 68 5.09 20.18 13.00
N MET A 69 5.88 19.88 11.98
CA MET A 69 6.47 20.89 11.08
C MET A 69 5.41 21.59 10.22
N ASN A 70 4.32 20.90 9.91
CA ASN A 70 3.20 21.43 9.14
C ASN A 70 2.08 21.99 10.03
N ALA A 71 2.24 22.06 11.34
CA ALA A 71 1.33 22.71 12.26
C ALA A 71 1.80 24.16 12.59
N THR A 72 0.85 24.99 13.00
CA THR A 72 1.13 26.30 13.61
C THR A 72 1.47 26.13 15.09
N LEU A 73 1.99 27.15 15.74
CA LEU A 73 2.24 27.17 17.19
C LEU A 73 0.96 26.92 18.02
N PHE A 74 -0.21 27.19 17.46
CA PHE A 74 -1.51 26.97 18.11
C PHE A 74 -2.12 25.60 17.75
N GLY A 75 -1.35 24.68 17.13
CA GLY A 75 -1.79 23.33 16.80
C GLY A 75 -2.74 23.22 15.60
N ARG A 76 -2.88 24.25 14.78
CA ARG A 76 -3.66 24.18 13.53
C ARG A 76 -2.77 23.68 12.40
N MET A 77 -3.28 22.73 11.62
CA MET A 77 -2.57 22.27 10.42
C MET A 77 -2.58 23.37 9.34
N LYS A 78 -1.45 23.50 8.64
CA LYS A 78 -1.26 24.48 7.56
C LYS A 78 -1.76 23.96 6.23
N LYS A 79 -1.91 22.64 6.10
CA LYS A 79 -2.24 21.91 4.87
C LYS A 79 -3.44 21.01 5.11
N GLU A 80 -4.30 20.84 4.08
CA GLU A 80 -5.50 20.03 4.16
C GLU A 80 -5.23 18.53 3.86
N TYR A 81 -4.19 18.25 3.05
CA TYR A 81 -3.89 16.91 2.59
C TYR A 81 -2.50 16.45 3.05
N ALA A 82 -2.35 15.14 3.17
CA ALA A 82 -1.06 14.51 3.43
C ALA A 82 -0.91 13.19 2.66
N VAL A 83 0.29 12.94 2.16
CA VAL A 83 0.71 11.65 1.62
C VAL A 83 1.74 11.07 2.58
N ILE A 84 1.40 9.97 3.23
CA ILE A 84 2.22 9.41 4.32
C ILE A 84 2.67 7.99 3.95
N GLU A 85 3.97 7.84 3.75
CA GLU A 85 4.62 6.54 3.69
C GLU A 85 4.72 5.96 5.11
N CYS A 86 4.24 4.75 5.32
CA CYS A 86 4.23 4.07 6.60
C CYS A 86 4.90 2.70 6.48
N ASP A 87 5.81 2.43 7.40
CA ASP A 87 6.40 1.11 7.57
C ASP A 87 5.34 0.09 8.00
N GLU A 88 5.41 -1.14 7.51
CA GLU A 88 4.42 -2.18 7.74
C GLU A 88 4.28 -2.55 9.22
N ALA A 89 5.40 -2.63 9.94
CA ALA A 89 5.39 -2.91 11.36
C ALA A 89 4.84 -1.73 12.18
N ALA A 90 5.05 -0.50 11.68
CA ALA A 90 4.52 0.71 12.30
C ALA A 90 3.02 0.92 12.03
N ALA A 91 2.46 0.34 10.97
CA ALA A 91 1.06 0.48 10.57
C ALA A 91 0.10 0.22 11.74
N ARG A 92 0.36 -0.83 12.53
CA ARG A 92 -0.42 -1.21 13.72
C ARG A 92 -0.65 -0.04 14.69
N THR A 93 0.38 0.77 14.94
CA THR A 93 0.30 1.89 15.90
C THR A 93 -0.01 3.21 15.23
N VAL A 94 0.44 3.41 13.99
CA VAL A 94 0.28 4.66 13.25
C VAL A 94 -1.16 4.86 12.80
N PHE A 95 -1.80 3.84 12.21
CA PHE A 95 -3.13 4.02 11.61
C PHE A 95 -4.21 4.29 12.67
N GLY A 96 -4.08 3.76 13.89
CA GLY A 96 -4.98 4.07 14.99
C GLY A 96 -4.98 5.56 15.38
N GLN A 97 -3.84 6.24 15.22
CA GLN A 97 -3.72 7.68 15.47
C GLN A 97 -3.96 8.52 14.21
N LEU A 98 -3.43 8.09 13.08
CA LEU A 98 -3.48 8.82 11.82
C LEU A 98 -4.89 8.82 11.20
N ARG A 99 -5.61 7.71 11.31
CA ARG A 99 -6.94 7.46 10.73
C ARG A 99 -7.03 7.92 9.26
N PRO A 100 -6.21 7.33 8.37
CA PRO A 100 -6.12 7.79 6.99
C PRO A 100 -7.46 7.63 6.26
N ARG A 101 -7.75 8.51 5.31
CA ARG A 101 -8.94 8.39 4.44
C ARG A 101 -8.78 7.27 3.42
N VAL A 102 -7.55 7.05 2.97
CA VAL A 102 -7.19 5.99 2.03
C VAL A 102 -5.94 5.29 2.53
N VAL A 103 -5.92 3.97 2.48
CA VAL A 103 -4.74 3.14 2.71
C VAL A 103 -4.42 2.37 1.44
N VAL A 104 -3.25 2.60 0.88
CA VAL A 104 -2.71 1.84 -0.26
C VAL A 104 -1.75 0.80 0.28
N VAL A 105 -1.97 -0.47 -0.08
CA VAL A 105 -1.06 -1.57 0.26
C VAL A 105 -0.46 -2.12 -1.04
N THR A 106 0.85 -1.95 -1.21
CA THR A 106 1.52 -2.22 -2.49
C THR A 106 1.78 -3.71 -2.74
N ASN A 107 2.53 -4.34 -1.87
CA ASN A 107 2.89 -5.77 -1.92
C ASN A 107 3.54 -6.20 -0.61
N LEU A 108 3.63 -7.52 -0.39
CA LEU A 108 4.33 -8.10 0.74
C LEU A 108 5.37 -9.12 0.24
N PHE A 109 6.64 -8.81 0.46
CA PHE A 109 7.77 -9.67 0.20
C PHE A 109 8.55 -9.94 1.47
N ARG A 110 9.33 -11.04 1.50
CA ARG A 110 10.28 -11.28 2.58
C ARG A 110 11.44 -10.29 2.48
N ASP A 111 11.87 -9.77 3.61
CA ASP A 111 13.17 -9.14 3.67
C ASP A 111 14.26 -10.22 3.61
N GLN A 112 15.40 -9.93 2.95
CA GLN A 112 16.50 -10.91 2.71
C GLN A 112 17.10 -11.48 4.00
N LEU A 113 16.83 -10.88 5.15
CA LEU A 113 17.35 -11.26 6.46
C LEU A 113 16.38 -12.09 7.31
N ASP A 114 15.18 -12.38 6.82
CA ASP A 114 14.07 -12.81 7.65
C ASP A 114 13.84 -14.33 7.67
N ARG A 115 13.40 -14.80 8.85
CA ARG A 115 13.09 -16.20 9.14
C ARG A 115 11.63 -16.53 8.83
N TYR A 116 11.31 -17.82 8.72
CA TYR A 116 9.98 -18.35 8.50
C TYR A 116 8.93 -17.72 9.45
N GLY A 117 7.84 -17.18 8.90
CA GLY A 117 6.70 -16.61 9.66
C GLY A 117 6.56 -15.09 9.66
N GLU A 118 7.57 -14.36 9.18
CA GLU A 118 7.61 -12.89 9.29
C GLU A 118 6.64 -12.18 8.32
N ILE A 119 6.47 -12.70 7.09
CA ILE A 119 5.52 -12.13 6.13
C ILE A 119 4.06 -12.17 6.65
N THR A 120 3.70 -13.25 7.37
CA THR A 120 2.38 -13.35 8.02
C THR A 120 2.27 -12.37 9.19
N HIS A 121 3.35 -12.14 9.93
CA HIS A 121 3.38 -11.15 11.00
C HIS A 121 3.22 -9.73 10.43
N THR A 122 3.89 -9.43 9.31
CA THR A 122 3.77 -8.16 8.58
C THR A 122 2.33 -7.92 8.10
N LEU A 123 1.70 -8.93 7.50
CA LEU A 123 0.29 -8.89 7.13
C LEU A 123 -0.61 -8.58 8.35
N ASN A 124 -0.40 -9.28 9.46
CA ASN A 124 -1.17 -9.07 10.69
C ASN A 124 -1.02 -7.65 11.25
N ASN A 125 0.18 -7.05 11.18
CA ASN A 125 0.39 -5.67 11.60
C ASN A 125 -0.42 -4.68 10.74
N ILE A 126 -0.51 -4.93 9.44
CA ILE A 126 -1.33 -4.10 8.54
C ILE A 126 -2.82 -4.30 8.86
N ILE A 127 -3.29 -5.53 9.00
CA ILE A 127 -4.68 -5.85 9.35
C ILE A 127 -5.08 -5.18 10.67
N GLU A 128 -4.25 -5.31 11.71
CA GLU A 128 -4.48 -4.65 13.00
C GLU A 128 -4.51 -3.13 12.86
N GLY A 129 -3.56 -2.54 12.11
CA GLY A 129 -3.54 -1.11 11.84
C GLY A 129 -4.81 -0.61 11.15
N VAL A 130 -5.24 -1.29 10.10
CA VAL A 130 -6.45 -0.96 9.34
C VAL A 130 -7.72 -1.13 10.20
N SER A 131 -7.77 -2.15 11.07
CA SER A 131 -8.93 -2.37 11.97
C SER A 131 -9.20 -1.18 12.90
N HIS A 132 -8.16 -0.39 13.23
CA HIS A 132 -8.30 0.85 13.98
C HIS A 132 -8.80 2.05 13.15
N SER A 133 -8.96 1.87 11.84
CA SER A 133 -9.43 2.91 10.90
C SER A 133 -10.54 2.37 10.00
N PRO A 134 -11.71 1.98 10.54
CA PRO A 134 -12.75 1.27 9.79
C PRO A 134 -13.38 2.08 8.65
N ASP A 135 -13.27 3.40 8.70
CA ASP A 135 -13.78 4.31 7.67
C ASP A 135 -12.80 4.53 6.50
N SER A 136 -11.58 4.01 6.59
CA SER A 136 -10.59 4.11 5.50
C SER A 136 -11.04 3.30 4.29
N LEU A 137 -10.89 3.88 3.11
CA LEU A 137 -10.94 3.14 1.85
C LEU A 137 -9.62 2.38 1.69
N LEU A 138 -9.67 1.08 1.47
CA LEU A 138 -8.51 0.26 1.16
C LEU A 138 -8.31 0.18 -0.35
N CYS A 139 -7.10 0.47 -0.81
CA CYS A 139 -6.65 0.28 -2.17
C CYS A 139 -5.59 -0.84 -2.16
N LEU A 140 -5.98 -2.05 -2.54
CA LEU A 140 -5.23 -3.27 -2.33
C LEU A 140 -4.74 -3.87 -3.65
N ASN A 141 -3.52 -4.42 -3.65
CA ASN A 141 -3.00 -5.16 -4.78
C ASN A 141 -3.69 -6.53 -4.89
N ALA A 142 -4.47 -6.73 -5.98
CA ALA A 142 -5.14 -7.99 -6.25
C ALA A 142 -4.17 -9.13 -6.59
N ASP A 143 -2.98 -8.80 -7.11
CA ASP A 143 -1.99 -9.76 -7.58
C ASP A 143 -1.25 -10.46 -6.42
N ASP A 144 -1.34 -9.90 -5.21
CA ASP A 144 -0.73 -10.43 -3.98
C ASP A 144 -1.75 -11.21 -3.16
N SER A 145 -1.57 -12.52 -3.02
CA SER A 145 -2.52 -13.40 -2.33
C SER A 145 -2.68 -13.10 -0.83
N LEU A 146 -1.66 -12.51 -0.20
CA LEU A 146 -1.70 -12.12 1.20
C LEU A 146 -2.51 -10.82 1.37
N ILE A 147 -2.24 -9.82 0.53
CA ILE A 147 -2.96 -8.54 0.55
C ILE A 147 -4.43 -8.73 0.16
N ALA A 148 -4.69 -9.59 -0.83
CA ALA A 148 -6.03 -9.90 -1.27
C ALA A 148 -6.92 -10.51 -0.17
N SER A 149 -6.33 -11.09 0.90
CA SER A 149 -7.05 -11.64 2.05
C SER A 149 -7.47 -10.58 3.09
N ILE A 150 -6.91 -9.36 3.07
CA ILE A 150 -7.18 -8.33 4.09
C ILE A 150 -8.69 -8.07 4.29
N PRO A 151 -9.53 -7.97 3.24
CA PRO A 151 -10.98 -7.73 3.41
C PRO A 151 -11.74 -8.81 4.17
N GLU A 152 -11.18 -9.99 4.32
CA GLU A 152 -11.78 -11.07 5.12
C GLU A 152 -11.70 -10.80 6.64
N HIS A 153 -10.83 -9.88 7.04
CA HIS A 153 -10.52 -9.58 8.44
C HIS A 153 -11.02 -8.21 8.91
N VAL A 154 -11.41 -7.32 7.97
CA VAL A 154 -11.79 -5.93 8.29
C VAL A 154 -13.01 -5.49 7.49
N PRO A 155 -13.89 -4.62 8.06
CA PRO A 155 -15.13 -4.21 7.41
C PRO A 155 -14.96 -3.08 6.38
N ASN A 156 -13.75 -2.66 6.13
CA ASN A 156 -13.43 -1.49 5.30
C ASN A 156 -13.91 -1.67 3.85
N LYS A 157 -14.36 -0.59 3.24
CA LYS A 157 -14.57 -0.55 1.79
C LYS A 157 -13.23 -0.77 1.08
N THR A 158 -13.22 -1.64 0.08
CA THR A 158 -12.01 -2.02 -0.64
C THR A 158 -12.20 -1.79 -2.13
N VAL A 159 -11.13 -1.35 -2.78
CA VAL A 159 -10.93 -1.38 -4.23
C VAL A 159 -9.64 -2.13 -4.52
N PHE A 160 -9.60 -2.84 -5.64
CA PHE A 160 -8.44 -3.62 -6.05
C PHE A 160 -7.77 -3.00 -7.28
N PHE A 161 -6.45 -2.97 -7.27
CA PHE A 161 -5.66 -2.69 -8.45
C PHE A 161 -4.78 -3.91 -8.80
N GLY A 162 -4.32 -3.99 -10.04
CA GLY A 162 -3.45 -5.09 -10.46
C GLY A 162 -3.10 -5.06 -11.94
N ILE A 163 -2.40 -6.09 -12.39
CA ILE A 163 -1.95 -6.28 -13.77
C ILE A 163 -2.61 -7.55 -14.31
N ASN A 164 -3.38 -7.42 -15.40
CA ASN A 164 -4.15 -8.51 -15.98
C ASN A 164 -3.45 -9.20 -17.18
N VAL A 165 -2.17 -8.92 -17.34
CA VAL A 165 -1.35 -9.49 -18.44
C VAL A 165 -0.05 -10.04 -17.86
N PRO A 166 0.53 -11.11 -18.44
CA PRO A 166 1.86 -11.56 -18.06
C PRO A 166 2.89 -10.48 -18.41
N LEU A 167 3.85 -10.24 -17.51
CA LEU A 167 4.98 -9.36 -17.76
C LEU A 167 6.27 -10.13 -18.03
N GLU A 168 6.31 -11.40 -17.70
CA GLU A 168 7.45 -12.28 -17.90
C GLU A 168 7.08 -13.41 -18.85
N ASP A 169 7.93 -13.64 -19.85
CA ASP A 169 7.86 -14.82 -20.72
C ASP A 169 8.56 -15.98 -20.01
N GLY A 170 7.78 -16.89 -19.43
CA GLY A 170 8.28 -18.18 -19.01
C GLY A 170 8.40 -18.40 -17.50
N GLU A 171 9.01 -19.51 -17.15
CA GLU A 171 9.17 -19.98 -15.77
C GLU A 171 9.99 -19.00 -14.96
N SER A 172 9.34 -18.22 -14.11
CA SER A 172 10.03 -17.39 -13.10
C SER A 172 10.80 -18.36 -12.19
N THR A 173 12.12 -18.30 -12.27
CA THR A 173 13.03 -19.02 -11.38
C THR A 173 13.18 -18.31 -10.03
N GLU A 174 12.49 -17.19 -9.84
CA GLU A 174 12.54 -16.45 -8.59
C GLU A 174 11.75 -17.17 -7.50
N LEU A 175 12.33 -17.19 -6.30
CA LEU A 175 11.71 -17.76 -5.11
C LEU A 175 10.38 -17.04 -4.81
N SER A 176 9.30 -17.81 -4.80
CA SER A 176 8.00 -17.31 -4.37
C SER A 176 7.96 -17.20 -2.85
N ASP A 177 7.74 -16.00 -2.34
CA ASP A 177 7.65 -15.76 -0.89
C ASP A 177 6.36 -16.27 -0.26
N ALA A 178 5.29 -16.38 -1.07
CA ALA A 178 3.99 -16.86 -0.65
C ALA A 178 3.44 -17.96 -1.60
N PRO A 179 4.12 -19.14 -1.70
CA PRO A 179 3.74 -20.17 -2.65
C PRO A 179 2.46 -20.93 -2.28
N HIS A 180 2.03 -20.87 -1.01
CA HIS A 180 0.95 -21.68 -0.48
C HIS A 180 -0.26 -20.85 -0.07
N CYS A 181 -1.44 -21.40 -0.31
CA CYS A 181 -2.72 -20.81 0.06
C CYS A 181 -2.77 -20.45 1.55
N ILE A 182 -3.16 -19.22 1.84
CA ILE A 182 -3.28 -18.70 3.21
C ILE A 182 -4.28 -19.52 4.04
N HIS A 183 -5.31 -20.10 3.41
CA HIS A 183 -6.37 -20.87 4.08
C HIS A 183 -6.01 -22.33 4.29
N CYS A 184 -5.66 -23.05 3.22
CA CYS A 184 -5.53 -24.53 3.26
C CYS A 184 -4.09 -25.03 3.04
N LYS A 185 -3.13 -24.17 2.86
CA LYS A 185 -1.71 -24.48 2.65
C LYS A 185 -1.38 -25.27 1.38
N THR A 186 -2.36 -25.46 0.48
CA THR A 186 -2.11 -26.05 -0.83
C THR A 186 -1.34 -25.06 -1.69
N GLU A 187 -0.41 -25.52 -2.50
CA GLU A 187 0.36 -24.69 -3.42
C GLU A 187 -0.56 -23.99 -4.43
N TYR A 188 -0.33 -22.72 -4.69
CA TYR A 188 -1.07 -21.97 -5.70
C TYR A 188 -0.68 -22.40 -7.12
N VAL A 189 -1.65 -22.38 -8.00
CA VAL A 189 -1.44 -22.38 -9.44
C VAL A 189 -1.69 -20.97 -9.98
N TYR A 190 -0.95 -20.60 -11.03
CA TYR A 190 -0.99 -19.27 -11.62
C TYR A 190 -1.40 -19.35 -13.08
N ASP A 191 -2.37 -18.53 -13.47
CA ASP A 191 -2.73 -18.36 -14.88
C ASP A 191 -1.68 -17.50 -15.61
N TYR A 192 -1.07 -16.56 -14.88
CA TYR A 192 0.08 -15.73 -15.29
C TYR A 192 0.80 -15.19 -14.06
N ARG A 193 2.06 -14.82 -14.22
CA ARG A 193 2.84 -14.11 -13.21
C ARG A 193 3.27 -12.74 -13.72
N THR A 194 3.41 -11.81 -12.81
CA THR A 194 3.91 -10.46 -13.10
C THR A 194 5.28 -10.25 -12.49
N TYR A 195 5.48 -10.65 -11.24
CA TYR A 195 6.76 -10.59 -10.54
C TYR A 195 6.73 -11.49 -9.28
N GLY A 196 7.65 -12.42 -9.15
CA GLY A 196 7.75 -13.33 -8.01
C GLY A 196 6.45 -14.13 -7.77
N HIS A 197 5.79 -13.87 -6.63
CA HIS A 197 4.50 -14.50 -6.28
C HIS A 197 3.28 -13.65 -6.67
N LEU A 198 3.47 -12.51 -7.33
CA LEU A 198 2.37 -11.66 -7.80
C LEU A 198 1.82 -12.17 -9.13
N GLY A 199 0.50 -12.13 -9.30
CA GLY A 199 -0.17 -12.47 -10.55
C GLY A 199 -1.56 -13.05 -10.41
N GLY A 200 -2.01 -13.78 -11.43
CA GLY A 200 -3.31 -14.46 -11.47
C GLY A 200 -3.29 -15.78 -10.70
N PHE A 201 -3.19 -15.72 -9.38
CA PHE A 201 -3.16 -16.91 -8.52
C PHE A 201 -4.53 -17.52 -8.30
N ARG A 202 -4.57 -18.85 -8.11
CA ARG A 202 -5.73 -19.59 -7.59
C ARG A 202 -5.29 -20.81 -6.80
N CYS A 203 -6.07 -21.15 -5.77
CA CYS A 203 -5.89 -22.38 -5.01
C CYS A 203 -6.73 -23.50 -5.64
N PRO A 204 -6.13 -24.61 -6.10
CA PRO A 204 -6.86 -25.71 -6.71
C PRO A 204 -7.70 -26.52 -5.72
N HIS A 205 -7.46 -26.37 -4.41
CA HIS A 205 -8.15 -27.13 -3.36
C HIS A 205 -9.37 -26.37 -2.79
N CYS A 206 -9.17 -25.12 -2.31
CA CYS A 206 -10.26 -24.38 -1.63
C CYS A 206 -10.93 -23.31 -2.50
N GLY A 207 -10.42 -23.06 -3.71
CA GLY A 207 -10.98 -22.07 -4.63
C GLY A 207 -10.59 -20.63 -4.35
N TYR A 208 -9.83 -20.34 -3.29
CA TYR A 208 -9.32 -18.97 -3.04
C TYR A 208 -8.48 -18.50 -4.22
N SER A 209 -8.80 -17.33 -4.75
CA SER A 209 -8.18 -16.83 -5.98
C SER A 209 -8.09 -15.31 -5.97
N ARG A 210 -7.29 -14.80 -6.90
CA ARG A 210 -7.15 -13.38 -7.18
C ARG A 210 -8.50 -12.69 -7.36
N HIS A 211 -8.71 -11.56 -6.71
CA HIS A 211 -9.87 -10.71 -6.92
C HIS A 211 -9.82 -10.01 -8.29
N ALA A 212 -11.00 -9.75 -8.86
CA ALA A 212 -11.08 -8.86 -10.01
C ALA A 212 -10.59 -7.47 -9.63
N ALA A 213 -9.70 -6.89 -10.44
CA ALA A 213 -9.19 -5.56 -10.20
C ALA A 213 -10.14 -4.49 -10.74
N ASP A 214 -10.49 -3.51 -9.91
CA ASP A 214 -11.25 -2.32 -10.31
C ASP A 214 -10.42 -1.42 -11.23
N TYR A 215 -9.11 -1.39 -10.99
CA TYR A 215 -8.12 -0.64 -11.75
C TYR A 215 -7.03 -1.59 -12.22
N ALA A 216 -6.93 -1.84 -13.51
CA ALA A 216 -6.00 -2.85 -14.02
C ALA A 216 -5.22 -2.36 -15.24
N VAL A 217 -3.93 -2.71 -15.30
CA VAL A 217 -3.20 -2.73 -16.57
C VAL A 217 -3.70 -3.94 -17.38
N THR A 218 -4.27 -3.68 -18.56
CA THR A 218 -4.84 -4.72 -19.43
C THR A 218 -3.98 -5.02 -20.65
N ASP A 219 -3.09 -4.12 -21.02
CA ASP A 219 -2.13 -4.31 -22.10
C ASP A 219 -0.85 -3.53 -21.81
N VAL A 220 0.29 -4.12 -22.13
CA VAL A 220 1.59 -3.44 -22.12
C VAL A 220 2.03 -3.30 -23.56
N LEU A 221 1.92 -2.07 -24.08
CA LEU A 221 2.23 -1.78 -25.49
C LEU A 221 3.72 -1.56 -25.70
N GLU A 222 4.41 -1.02 -24.69
CA GLU A 222 5.82 -0.74 -24.76
C GLU A 222 6.46 -0.73 -23.37
N LEU A 223 7.59 -1.41 -23.21
CA LEU A 223 8.47 -1.35 -22.05
C LEU A 223 9.80 -0.73 -22.49
N ARG A 224 10.19 0.38 -21.88
CA ARG A 224 11.46 1.07 -22.12
C ARG A 224 12.26 1.12 -20.81
N GLY A 225 13.55 1.28 -20.91
CA GLY A 225 14.41 1.44 -19.72
C GLY A 225 14.09 2.65 -18.84
N ASN A 226 13.35 3.63 -19.36
CA ASN A 226 12.98 4.88 -18.68
C ASN A 226 11.47 5.15 -18.71
N GLY A 227 10.65 4.17 -19.04
CA GLY A 227 9.19 4.34 -19.03
C GLY A 227 8.45 3.20 -19.68
N SER A 228 7.13 3.24 -19.60
CA SER A 228 6.23 2.22 -20.15
C SER A 228 4.99 2.88 -20.75
N ARG A 229 4.48 2.28 -21.83
CA ARG A 229 3.17 2.64 -22.39
C ARG A 229 2.21 1.48 -22.17
N VAL A 230 1.14 1.74 -21.44
CA VAL A 230 0.19 0.73 -21.01
C VAL A 230 -1.25 1.14 -21.30
N VAL A 231 -2.13 0.16 -21.43
CA VAL A 231 -3.57 0.39 -21.40
C VAL A 231 -4.07 0.05 -20.00
N MET A 232 -4.68 1.03 -19.35
CA MET A 232 -5.34 0.84 -18.07
C MET A 232 -6.85 0.75 -18.23
N ASN A 233 -7.45 -0.18 -17.54
CA ASN A 233 -8.90 -0.24 -17.34
C ASN A 233 -9.22 0.44 -16.00
N ASN A 234 -9.98 1.51 -16.05
CA ASN A 234 -10.53 2.22 -14.91
C ASN A 234 -12.02 1.92 -14.83
N ARG A 235 -12.40 0.89 -14.06
CA ARG A 235 -13.81 0.47 -13.85
C ARG A 235 -14.63 0.36 -15.15
N GLY A 236 -14.03 -0.19 -16.19
CA GLY A 236 -14.67 -0.38 -17.50
C GLY A 236 -14.26 0.63 -18.56
N GLU A 237 -13.64 1.74 -18.20
CA GLU A 237 -13.10 2.71 -19.15
C GLU A 237 -11.61 2.43 -19.43
N LYS A 238 -11.28 2.24 -20.70
CA LYS A 238 -9.89 2.02 -21.12
C LYS A 238 -9.20 3.35 -21.39
N GLN A 239 -8.01 3.53 -20.84
CA GLN A 239 -7.16 4.71 -21.00
C GLN A 239 -5.76 4.29 -21.40
N LEU A 240 -5.16 5.02 -22.34
CA LEU A 240 -3.75 4.88 -22.67
C LEU A 240 -2.94 5.75 -21.71
N VAL A 241 -1.95 5.17 -21.05
CA VAL A 241 -1.12 5.85 -20.07
C VAL A 241 0.36 5.68 -20.43
N ASP A 242 1.08 6.78 -20.49
CA ASP A 242 2.54 6.82 -20.57
C ASP A 242 3.09 7.04 -19.15
N ILE A 243 3.91 6.11 -18.68
CA ILE A 243 4.61 6.16 -17.39
C ILE A 243 6.08 6.47 -17.71
N ASN A 244 6.60 7.60 -17.24
CA ASN A 244 7.97 8.08 -17.49
C ASN A 244 8.77 8.13 -16.20
#